data_dcfad3605b1758c5e36b1cd2d554ec6e
#
_entry.id   dcfad3605b1758c5e36b1cd2d554ec6e
#
_cell.length_a   1.000
_cell.length_b   1.000
_cell.length_c   1.000
_cell.angle_alpha   90.00
_cell.angle_beta   90.00
_cell.angle_gamma   90.00
#
_symmetry.space_group_name_H-M   'P 1'
#
loop_
_entity.id
_entity.type
_entity.pdbx_description
1 polymer ?
#
loop_
_entity_poly.entity_id
_entity_poly.type
_entity_poly.pdbx_seq_one_letter_code
_entity_poly.pdbx_strand_id
1 'polypeptide(L)'
;MIFRFSYCEHNGFDFAYNWKVFSSEVVDAIWRKKNNTEPPIRPHFIIKGLNQIPRNPVALLVGNPITRFIAACHEDGIEPEEAIKQVSEGMFPSFHFFPQSRFIGWGDKPIYLWRVPDHIEHFWKTLDLGEPPKIYNKEIDFQYSNKLREIYKDDFELYESIKEPQTLVESKSSTNPTLWEQMRNVGFAVRKFSASGFNPTPPEILTERESICRSCDQWDAAALRNTGRCKKCGCSTWAKLRMATERCPLGKWEAVSVEDSKQ
;
A
#
# COMPACT_ATOMS: atom_id res chain seq x y z
N MET A 1 -7.83 10.10 6.04
CA MET A 1 -8.63 9.03 5.38
C MET A 1 -7.91 7.72 5.63
N ILE A 2 -8.56 6.74 6.26
CA ILE A 2 -7.94 5.44 6.56
C ILE A 2 -8.02 4.59 5.30
N PHE A 3 -6.88 4.37 4.64
CA PHE A 3 -6.80 3.44 3.51
C PHE A 3 -7.04 2.02 4.03
N ARG A 4 -8.02 1.35 3.44
CA ARG A 4 -8.36 -0.02 3.77
C ARG A 4 -7.82 -0.92 2.67
N PHE A 5 -6.90 -1.80 3.03
CA PHE A 5 -6.40 -2.85 2.13
C PHE A 5 -7.23 -4.11 2.30
N SER A 6 -7.59 -4.73 1.21
CA SER A 6 -8.27 -6.01 1.20
C SER A 6 -7.40 -7.04 0.50
N TYR A 7 -7.38 -8.26 1.00
CA TYR A 7 -6.66 -9.35 0.36
C TYR A 7 -7.40 -10.67 0.49
N CYS A 8 -7.05 -11.60 -0.41
CA CYS A 8 -7.55 -12.96 -0.40
C CYS A 8 -6.36 -13.92 -0.39
N GLU A 9 -6.31 -14.81 0.58
CA GLU A 9 -5.25 -15.81 0.70
C GLU A 9 -5.49 -16.97 -0.28
N HIS A 10 -4.50 -17.30 -1.10
CA HIS A 10 -4.54 -18.45 -2.00
C HIS A 10 -3.13 -18.89 -2.40
N ASN A 11 -2.91 -20.20 -2.45
CA ASN A 11 -1.66 -20.84 -2.90
C ASN A 11 -0.38 -20.21 -2.32
N GLY A 12 -0.38 -19.90 -1.02
CA GLY A 12 0.77 -19.30 -0.31
C GLY A 12 0.97 -17.82 -0.55
N PHE A 13 0.05 -17.15 -1.24
CA PHE A 13 0.02 -15.71 -1.45
C PHE A 13 -1.16 -15.05 -0.77
N ASP A 14 -0.98 -13.79 -0.41
CA ASP A 14 -2.06 -12.86 -0.09
C ASP A 14 -2.30 -11.99 -1.33
N PHE A 15 -3.32 -12.31 -2.12
CA PHE A 15 -3.69 -11.50 -3.29
C PHE A 15 -4.25 -10.14 -2.84
N ALA A 16 -3.55 -9.06 -3.20
CA ALA A 16 -3.99 -7.70 -2.93
C ALA A 16 -5.13 -7.31 -3.88
N TYR A 17 -6.30 -6.98 -3.29
CA TYR A 17 -7.46 -6.57 -4.07
C TYR A 17 -7.26 -5.14 -4.60
N ASN A 18 -6.71 -5.06 -5.80
CA ASN A 18 -6.49 -3.81 -6.52
C ASN A 18 -7.68 -3.53 -7.43
N TRP A 19 -8.50 -2.57 -7.06
CA TRP A 19 -9.74 -2.25 -7.78
C TRP A 19 -9.51 -1.95 -9.25
N LYS A 20 -10.42 -2.47 -10.13
CA LYS A 20 -10.39 -2.31 -11.58
C LYS A 20 -9.15 -2.90 -12.28
N VAL A 21 -8.54 -3.93 -11.68
CA VAL A 21 -7.44 -4.70 -12.27
C VAL A 21 -7.74 -6.19 -12.11
N PHE A 22 -8.77 -6.69 -12.79
CA PHE A 22 -9.16 -8.12 -12.75
C PHE A 22 -9.35 -8.71 -11.36
N SER A 23 -9.60 -7.88 -10.36
CA SER A 23 -9.68 -8.36 -8.98
C SER A 23 -10.90 -9.23 -8.72
N SER A 24 -12.01 -8.97 -9.39
CA SER A 24 -13.21 -9.81 -9.31
C SER A 24 -12.96 -11.17 -9.93
N GLU A 25 -12.36 -11.21 -11.11
CA GLU A 25 -12.03 -12.45 -11.84
C GLU A 25 -11.06 -13.32 -11.03
N VAL A 26 -10.06 -12.72 -10.36
CA VAL A 26 -9.14 -13.44 -9.50
C VAL A 26 -9.86 -14.02 -8.27
N VAL A 27 -10.69 -13.22 -7.62
CA VAL A 27 -11.47 -13.66 -6.46
C VAL A 27 -12.44 -14.78 -6.83
N ASP A 28 -13.09 -14.68 -7.97
CA ASP A 28 -13.96 -15.73 -8.50
C ASP A 28 -13.20 -17.03 -8.80
N ALA A 29 -12.02 -16.92 -9.42
CA ALA A 29 -11.16 -18.08 -9.68
C ALA A 29 -10.69 -18.75 -8.37
N ILE A 30 -10.28 -17.96 -7.38
CA ILE A 30 -9.93 -18.46 -6.06
C ILE A 30 -11.12 -19.14 -5.38
N TRP A 31 -12.32 -18.57 -5.51
CA TRP A 31 -13.54 -19.19 -4.98
C TRP A 31 -13.80 -20.56 -5.58
N ARG A 32 -13.77 -20.68 -6.93
CA ARG A 32 -13.96 -21.95 -7.65
C ARG A 32 -12.96 -23.01 -7.19
N LYS A 33 -11.69 -22.62 -7.04
CA LYS A 33 -10.64 -23.55 -6.57
C LYS A 33 -10.86 -24.01 -5.13
N LYS A 34 -11.33 -23.14 -4.24
CA LYS A 34 -11.55 -23.49 -2.83
C LYS A 34 -12.82 -24.30 -2.57
N ASN A 35 -13.87 -24.01 -3.29
CA ASN A 35 -15.21 -24.51 -2.99
C ASN A 35 -15.76 -25.51 -4.03
N ASN A 36 -15.10 -25.61 -5.18
CA ASN A 36 -15.56 -26.41 -6.34
C ASN A 36 -16.99 -26.07 -6.78
N THR A 37 -17.37 -24.82 -6.66
CA THR A 37 -18.70 -24.27 -7.02
C THR A 37 -18.54 -22.93 -7.69
N GLU A 38 -19.57 -22.48 -8.41
CA GLU A 38 -19.59 -21.10 -8.91
C GLU A 38 -19.63 -20.09 -7.76
N PRO A 39 -18.96 -18.93 -7.90
CA PRO A 39 -18.98 -17.89 -6.88
C PRO A 39 -20.40 -17.30 -6.75
N PRO A 40 -20.79 -16.89 -5.54
CA PRO A 40 -22.00 -16.12 -5.36
C PRO A 40 -21.87 -14.75 -6.05
N ILE A 41 -22.99 -14.11 -6.37
CA ILE A 41 -23.07 -12.83 -7.10
C ILE A 41 -22.15 -11.72 -6.55
N ARG A 42 -21.67 -11.85 -5.32
CA ARG A 42 -20.68 -10.95 -4.70
C ARG A 42 -19.68 -11.76 -3.87
N PRO A 43 -18.57 -12.24 -4.46
CA PRO A 43 -17.58 -13.08 -3.75
C PRO A 43 -16.75 -12.31 -2.71
N HIS A 44 -17.14 -11.08 -2.36
CA HIS A 44 -16.47 -10.24 -1.34
C HIS A 44 -16.33 -10.91 0.03
N PHE A 45 -17.04 -12.02 0.27
CA PHE A 45 -16.99 -12.78 1.52
C PHE A 45 -15.64 -13.45 1.81
N ILE A 46 -14.83 -13.71 0.77
CA ILE A 46 -13.48 -14.28 0.96
C ILE A 46 -12.41 -13.22 1.16
N ILE A 47 -12.77 -11.95 1.01
CA ILE A 47 -11.86 -10.83 1.22
C ILE A 47 -11.72 -10.61 2.72
N LYS A 48 -10.59 -11.03 3.29
CA LYS A 48 -10.29 -10.81 4.70
C LYS A 48 -10.04 -9.32 4.99
N GLY A 49 -10.61 -8.95 6.10
CA GLY A 49 -10.72 -7.62 6.70
C GLY A 49 -9.69 -6.56 6.38
N LEU A 50 -10.21 -5.43 6.24
CA LEU A 50 -9.74 -4.11 5.86
C LEU A 50 -8.54 -3.55 6.66
N ASN A 51 -8.01 -4.30 7.64
CA ASN A 51 -7.01 -3.81 8.59
C ASN A 51 -5.89 -4.81 8.89
N GLN A 52 -5.82 -5.93 8.17
CA GLN A 52 -4.82 -6.96 8.46
C GLN A 52 -3.57 -6.76 7.61
N ILE A 53 -2.41 -6.86 8.26
CA ILE A 53 -1.12 -6.93 7.59
C ILE A 53 -1.02 -8.30 6.90
N PRO A 54 -0.56 -8.37 5.63
CA PRO A 54 -0.36 -9.64 4.94
C PRO A 54 0.54 -10.59 5.74
N ARG A 55 0.17 -11.86 5.77
CA ARG A 55 0.95 -12.92 6.45
C ARG A 55 1.86 -13.67 5.49
N ASN A 56 1.45 -13.72 4.22
CA ASN A 56 2.15 -14.36 3.12
C ASN A 56 2.76 -13.31 2.19
N PRO A 57 3.64 -13.70 1.25
CA PRO A 57 4.02 -12.85 0.13
C PRO A 57 2.79 -12.28 -0.58
N VAL A 58 2.85 -11.03 -0.96
CA VAL A 58 1.72 -10.33 -1.59
C VAL A 58 1.77 -10.51 -3.10
N ALA A 59 0.69 -10.98 -3.69
CA ALA A 59 0.49 -10.99 -5.14
C ALA A 59 -0.31 -9.75 -5.55
N LEU A 60 0.23 -8.91 -6.42
CA LEU A 60 -0.39 -7.67 -6.88
C LEU A 60 -0.41 -7.58 -8.40
N LEU A 61 -1.61 -7.49 -8.97
CA LEU A 61 -1.82 -7.10 -10.37
C LEU A 61 -1.77 -5.58 -10.49
N VAL A 62 -1.00 -5.07 -11.44
CA VAL A 62 -0.86 -3.64 -11.74
C VAL A 62 -1.42 -3.35 -13.12
N GLY A 63 -2.49 -2.59 -13.19
CA GLY A 63 -3.16 -2.20 -14.43
C GLY A 63 -2.71 -0.84 -14.94
N ASN A 64 -2.94 -0.59 -16.23
CA ASN A 64 -2.71 0.73 -16.80
C ASN A 64 -3.56 1.80 -16.07
N PRO A 65 -2.96 2.88 -15.55
CA PRO A 65 -3.68 3.87 -14.75
C PRO A 65 -4.82 4.56 -15.51
N ILE A 66 -4.69 4.79 -16.82
CA ILE A 66 -5.75 5.39 -17.65
C ILE A 66 -6.94 4.45 -17.73
N THR A 67 -6.70 3.18 -18.09
CA THR A 67 -7.75 2.16 -18.20
C THR A 67 -8.51 1.98 -16.89
N ARG A 68 -7.76 1.96 -15.77
CA ARG A 68 -8.35 1.88 -14.43
C ARG A 68 -9.24 3.09 -14.12
N PHE A 69 -8.76 4.29 -14.41
CA PHE A 69 -9.50 5.53 -14.16
C PHE A 69 -10.81 5.55 -14.94
N ILE A 70 -10.77 5.23 -16.23
CA ILE A 70 -11.97 5.16 -17.08
C ILE A 70 -12.96 4.10 -16.55
N ALA A 71 -12.45 2.93 -16.17
CA ALA A 71 -13.29 1.88 -15.58
C ALA A 71 -13.91 2.30 -14.24
N ALA A 72 -13.19 3.09 -13.44
CA ALA A 72 -13.71 3.67 -12.20
C ALA A 72 -14.83 4.70 -12.46
N CYS A 73 -14.63 5.61 -13.42
CA CYS A 73 -15.64 6.57 -13.84
C CYS A 73 -16.93 5.86 -14.29
N HIS A 74 -16.79 4.84 -15.13
CA HIS A 74 -17.93 4.07 -15.63
C HIS A 74 -18.69 3.36 -14.50
N GLU A 75 -17.98 2.72 -13.59
CA GLU A 75 -18.60 1.97 -12.47
C GLU A 75 -19.34 2.88 -11.49
N ASP A 76 -18.74 4.02 -11.19
CA ASP A 76 -19.28 4.96 -10.21
C ASP A 76 -20.25 5.97 -10.84
N GLY A 77 -20.45 5.92 -12.16
CA GLY A 77 -21.33 6.85 -12.88
C GLY A 77 -20.88 8.31 -12.79
N ILE A 78 -19.57 8.55 -12.74
CA ILE A 78 -18.98 9.89 -12.62
C ILE A 78 -18.36 10.29 -13.95
N GLU A 79 -18.68 11.48 -14.43
CA GLU A 79 -18.04 12.02 -15.63
C GLU A 79 -16.52 12.19 -15.43
N PRO A 80 -15.69 11.82 -16.41
CA PRO A 80 -14.24 11.85 -16.28
C PRO A 80 -13.67 13.23 -15.87
N GLU A 81 -14.24 14.31 -16.36
CA GLU A 81 -13.81 15.66 -16.02
C GLU A 81 -14.04 16.00 -14.55
N GLU A 82 -15.19 15.64 -14.02
CA GLU A 82 -15.50 15.83 -12.60
C GLU A 82 -14.63 14.94 -11.70
N ALA A 83 -14.43 13.69 -12.10
CA ALA A 83 -13.53 12.79 -11.38
C ALA A 83 -12.09 13.33 -11.34
N ILE A 84 -11.56 13.84 -12.46
CA ILE A 84 -10.22 14.44 -12.53
C ILE A 84 -10.12 15.65 -11.60
N LYS A 85 -11.13 16.51 -11.59
CA LYS A 85 -11.16 17.66 -10.69
C LYS A 85 -11.05 17.21 -9.25
N GLN A 86 -11.87 16.26 -8.82
CA GLN A 86 -11.85 15.75 -7.44
C GLN A 86 -10.52 15.12 -7.08
N VAL A 87 -9.96 14.21 -7.91
CA VAL A 87 -8.68 13.55 -7.59
C VAL A 87 -7.51 14.53 -7.61
N SER A 88 -7.54 15.59 -8.43
CA SER A 88 -6.50 16.63 -8.43
C SER A 88 -6.50 17.47 -7.15
N GLU A 89 -7.64 17.59 -6.50
CA GLU A 89 -7.81 18.22 -5.19
C GLU A 89 -7.52 17.26 -4.02
N GLY A 90 -7.09 16.00 -4.31
CA GLY A 90 -6.83 14.97 -3.32
C GLY A 90 -8.10 14.31 -2.76
N MET A 91 -9.24 14.55 -3.38
CA MET A 91 -10.51 13.91 -3.05
C MET A 91 -10.74 12.70 -3.95
N PHE A 92 -10.87 11.52 -3.37
CA PHE A 92 -11.15 10.31 -4.12
C PHE A 92 -12.63 9.95 -4.01
N PRO A 93 -13.41 10.00 -5.12
CA PRO A 93 -14.84 9.73 -5.10
C PRO A 93 -15.18 8.35 -4.50
N SER A 94 -14.35 7.35 -4.83
CA SER A 94 -14.46 6.00 -4.29
C SER A 94 -13.09 5.31 -4.19
N PHE A 95 -13.08 4.06 -3.70
CA PHE A 95 -11.89 3.22 -3.68
C PHE A 95 -11.34 2.88 -5.07
N HIS A 96 -12.17 2.97 -6.11
CA HIS A 96 -11.79 2.71 -7.48
C HIS A 96 -10.73 3.70 -8.00
N PHE A 97 -10.70 4.91 -7.45
CA PHE A 97 -9.75 5.96 -7.82
C PHE A 97 -8.46 5.97 -7.00
N PHE A 98 -8.33 5.11 -6.00
CA PHE A 98 -7.11 5.10 -5.18
C PHE A 98 -5.88 4.66 -5.98
N PRO A 99 -4.71 5.30 -5.75
CA PRO A 99 -3.46 4.90 -6.40
C PRO A 99 -3.10 3.44 -6.13
N GLN A 100 -2.60 2.74 -7.15
CA GLN A 100 -2.12 1.35 -7.04
C GLN A 100 -0.82 1.27 -6.26
N SER A 101 0.04 2.26 -6.43
CA SER A 101 1.32 2.41 -5.72
C SER A 101 1.18 2.35 -4.19
N ARG A 102 -0.02 2.58 -3.66
CA ARG A 102 -0.33 2.44 -2.23
C ARG A 102 -0.07 1.04 -1.65
N PHE A 103 -0.09 -0.01 -2.50
CA PHE A 103 0.20 -1.36 -2.06
C PHE A 103 1.69 -1.62 -1.85
N ILE A 104 2.56 -0.78 -2.42
CA ILE A 104 4.00 -0.91 -2.25
C ILE A 104 4.35 -0.62 -0.79
N GLY A 105 5.05 -1.59 -0.15
CA GLY A 105 5.39 -1.54 1.27
C GLY A 105 4.20 -1.77 2.22
N TRP A 106 3.14 -2.42 1.75
CA TRP A 106 2.07 -2.90 2.61
C TRP A 106 2.55 -4.13 3.41
N GLY A 107 2.96 -3.86 4.63
CA GLY A 107 3.55 -4.89 5.50
C GLY A 107 5.05 -5.09 5.27
N ASP A 108 5.58 -6.19 5.75
CA ASP A 108 6.99 -6.60 5.73
C ASP A 108 7.25 -7.77 4.76
N LYS A 109 6.25 -8.18 4.00
CA LYS A 109 6.32 -9.31 3.08
C LYS A 109 6.73 -8.87 1.68
N PRO A 110 7.45 -9.73 0.93
CA PRO A 110 7.75 -9.48 -0.47
C PRO A 110 6.46 -9.24 -1.26
N ILE A 111 6.50 -8.29 -2.20
CA ILE A 111 5.40 -8.02 -3.11
C ILE A 111 5.81 -8.49 -4.50
N TYR A 112 5.06 -9.43 -5.05
CA TYR A 112 5.21 -9.92 -6.41
C TYR A 112 4.28 -9.12 -7.31
N LEU A 113 4.84 -8.58 -8.40
CA LEU A 113 4.16 -7.68 -9.32
C LEU A 113 3.98 -8.32 -10.69
N TRP A 114 2.78 -8.21 -11.22
CA TRP A 114 2.43 -8.58 -12.58
C TRP A 114 1.71 -7.44 -13.27
N ARG A 115 2.22 -7.01 -14.41
CA ARG A 115 1.58 -5.99 -15.23
C ARG A 115 0.45 -6.61 -16.07
N VAL A 116 -0.70 -5.98 -16.04
CA VAL A 116 -1.85 -6.36 -16.87
C VAL A 116 -1.91 -5.44 -18.09
N PRO A 117 -2.11 -6.01 -19.29
CA PRO A 117 -2.47 -7.41 -19.59
C PRO A 117 -1.28 -8.36 -19.76
N ASP A 118 -0.08 -7.88 -19.90
CA ASP A 118 1.08 -8.59 -20.43
C ASP A 118 1.43 -9.87 -19.68
N HIS A 119 1.23 -9.87 -18.34
CA HIS A 119 1.67 -10.98 -17.48
C HIS A 119 0.50 -11.77 -16.88
N ILE A 120 -0.72 -11.64 -17.42
CA ILE A 120 -1.89 -12.26 -16.80
C ILE A 120 -1.82 -13.79 -16.82
N GLU A 121 -1.34 -14.39 -17.88
CA GLU A 121 -1.20 -15.85 -18.01
C GLU A 121 -0.19 -16.37 -16.98
N HIS A 122 0.95 -15.68 -16.84
CA HIS A 122 1.96 -16.02 -15.85
C HIS A 122 1.41 -15.91 -14.42
N PHE A 123 0.65 -14.86 -14.12
CA PHE A 123 -0.02 -14.68 -12.85
C PHE A 123 -0.97 -15.83 -12.54
N TRP A 124 -1.88 -16.16 -13.49
CA TRP A 124 -2.85 -17.24 -13.34
C TRP A 124 -2.18 -18.59 -13.08
N LYS A 125 -1.12 -18.89 -13.81
CA LYS A 125 -0.31 -20.11 -13.63
C LYS A 125 0.37 -20.14 -12.26
N THR A 126 0.95 -19.04 -11.83
CA THR A 126 1.67 -18.95 -10.53
C THR A 126 0.73 -19.18 -9.35
N LEU A 127 -0.48 -18.66 -9.41
CA LEU A 127 -1.47 -18.84 -8.35
C LEU A 127 -2.35 -20.09 -8.54
N ASP A 128 -2.12 -20.88 -9.59
CA ASP A 128 -2.95 -22.07 -9.93
C ASP A 128 -4.44 -21.74 -10.00
N LEU A 129 -4.83 -20.73 -10.78
CA LEU A 129 -6.20 -20.25 -10.86
C LEU A 129 -7.03 -20.90 -12.01
N GLY A 130 -6.43 -21.80 -12.79
CA GLY A 130 -7.04 -22.42 -13.96
C GLY A 130 -6.77 -21.62 -15.23
N GLU A 131 -7.76 -21.50 -16.12
CA GLU A 131 -7.61 -20.75 -17.36
C GLU A 131 -7.72 -19.24 -17.11
N PRO A 132 -6.79 -18.41 -17.67
CA PRO A 132 -6.87 -16.97 -17.55
C PRO A 132 -8.05 -16.40 -18.33
N PRO A 133 -8.60 -15.25 -17.90
CA PRO A 133 -9.63 -14.57 -18.64
C PRO A 133 -9.11 -14.06 -19.99
N LYS A 134 -9.97 -14.02 -21.01
CA LYS A 134 -9.63 -13.37 -22.27
C LYS A 134 -9.56 -11.86 -22.06
N ILE A 135 -8.42 -11.29 -22.39
CA ILE A 135 -8.19 -9.86 -22.28
C ILE A 135 -8.18 -9.24 -23.67
N TYR A 136 -8.96 -8.20 -23.83
CA TYR A 136 -8.97 -7.40 -25.04
C TYR A 136 -8.13 -6.14 -24.78
N ASN A 137 -6.92 -6.10 -25.34
CA ASN A 137 -6.12 -4.87 -25.38
C ASN A 137 -6.78 -3.88 -26.32
N LYS A 138 -7.36 -2.84 -25.78
CA LYS A 138 -7.81 -1.68 -26.54
C LYS A 138 -6.94 -0.51 -26.16
N GLU A 139 -6.22 0.01 -27.12
CA GLU A 139 -5.54 1.29 -26.94
C GLU A 139 -6.62 2.37 -26.75
N ILE A 140 -6.54 3.08 -25.66
CA ILE A 140 -7.55 4.10 -25.31
C ILE A 140 -6.88 5.46 -25.49
N ASP A 141 -7.30 6.16 -26.54
CA ASP A 141 -7.03 7.59 -26.63
C ASP A 141 -7.97 8.32 -25.67
N PHE A 142 -7.38 8.96 -24.68
CA PHE A 142 -8.12 9.64 -23.61
C PHE A 142 -7.61 11.07 -23.46
N GLN A 143 -8.49 12.02 -23.74
CA GLN A 143 -8.15 13.46 -23.80
C GLN A 143 -7.46 14.01 -22.53
N TYR A 144 -7.67 13.37 -21.37
CA TYR A 144 -7.07 13.78 -20.10
C TYR A 144 -5.82 12.96 -19.70
N SER A 145 -5.23 12.20 -20.62
CA SER A 145 -4.10 11.29 -20.31
C SER A 145 -2.93 12.02 -19.66
N ASN A 146 -2.58 13.21 -20.13
CA ASN A 146 -1.49 13.99 -19.57
C ASN A 146 -1.79 14.43 -18.12
N LYS A 147 -3.03 14.84 -17.85
CA LYS A 147 -3.44 15.25 -16.51
C LYS A 147 -3.44 14.08 -15.54
N LEU A 148 -3.87 12.90 -16.00
CA LEU A 148 -3.77 11.69 -15.19
C LEU A 148 -2.33 11.27 -14.92
N ARG A 149 -1.39 11.48 -15.86
CA ARG A 149 0.04 11.22 -15.62
C ARG A 149 0.62 12.10 -14.51
N GLU A 150 0.17 13.34 -14.39
CA GLU A 150 0.56 14.21 -13.28
C GLU A 150 -0.01 13.71 -11.95
N ILE A 151 -1.30 13.39 -11.89
CA ILE A 151 -2.02 13.00 -10.67
C ILE A 151 -1.55 11.62 -10.16
N TYR A 152 -1.41 10.65 -11.06
CA TYR A 152 -1.06 9.26 -10.76
C TYR A 152 0.39 8.92 -11.16
N LYS A 153 1.30 9.89 -11.06
CA LYS A 153 2.70 9.73 -11.46
C LYS A 153 3.32 8.45 -10.94
N ASP A 154 3.19 8.18 -9.65
CA ASP A 154 3.75 6.99 -9.00
C ASP A 154 3.15 5.68 -9.56
N ASP A 155 1.86 5.69 -9.93
CA ASP A 155 1.19 4.55 -10.56
C ASP A 155 1.71 4.30 -11.98
N PHE A 156 1.99 5.35 -12.74
CA PHE A 156 2.58 5.22 -14.08
C PHE A 156 4.02 4.72 -13.99
N GLU A 157 4.82 5.28 -13.09
CA GLU A 157 6.20 4.82 -12.86
C GLU A 157 6.22 3.35 -12.44
N LEU A 158 5.32 2.94 -11.53
CA LEU A 158 5.15 1.55 -11.14
C LEU A 158 4.78 0.67 -12.33
N TYR A 159 3.73 1.01 -13.09
CA TYR A 159 3.26 0.24 -14.24
C TYR A 159 4.34 0.09 -15.32
N GLU A 160 5.02 1.18 -15.65
CA GLU A 160 6.07 1.22 -16.69
C GLU A 160 7.35 0.50 -16.26
N SER A 161 7.63 0.40 -14.96
CA SER A 161 8.79 -0.32 -14.42
C SER A 161 8.69 -1.84 -14.56
N ILE A 162 7.45 -2.38 -14.61
CA ILE A 162 7.22 -3.83 -14.66
C ILE A 162 7.34 -4.33 -16.10
N LYS A 163 8.53 -4.71 -16.52
CA LYS A 163 8.78 -5.29 -17.86
C LYS A 163 8.54 -6.80 -17.88
N GLU A 164 8.88 -7.46 -16.77
CA GLU A 164 8.69 -8.88 -16.51
C GLU A 164 8.06 -9.05 -15.13
N PRO A 165 7.43 -10.19 -14.83
CA PRO A 165 7.00 -10.50 -13.46
C PRO A 165 8.17 -10.32 -12.50
N GLN A 166 8.00 -9.49 -11.48
CA GLN A 166 9.09 -9.14 -10.59
C GLN A 166 8.67 -9.20 -9.13
N THR A 167 9.66 -9.36 -8.27
CA THR A 167 9.46 -9.33 -6.82
C THR A 167 10.08 -8.05 -6.27
N LEU A 168 9.27 -7.24 -5.62
CA LEU A 168 9.76 -6.22 -4.73
C LEU A 168 10.02 -6.86 -3.37
N VAL A 169 11.24 -7.33 -3.18
CA VAL A 169 11.77 -7.54 -1.83
C VAL A 169 12.12 -6.15 -1.34
N GLU A 170 11.66 -5.74 -0.18
CA GLU A 170 12.23 -4.54 0.43
C GLU A 170 13.75 -4.75 0.52
N SER A 171 14.46 -4.29 -0.50
CA SER A 171 15.88 -4.08 -0.33
C SER A 171 15.98 -3.07 0.80
N LYS A 172 16.74 -3.40 1.84
CA LYS A 172 17.19 -2.43 2.83
C LYS A 172 18.14 -1.44 2.12
N SER A 173 17.59 -0.75 1.10
CA SER A 173 18.30 0.27 0.34
C SER A 173 18.63 1.40 1.29
N SER A 174 19.88 1.79 1.31
CA SER A 174 20.41 2.89 2.08
C SER A 174 19.96 4.28 1.59
N THR A 175 19.02 4.33 0.64
CA THR A 175 18.49 5.59 0.11
C THR A 175 17.48 6.20 1.08
N ASN A 176 17.46 7.51 1.18
CA ASN A 176 16.46 8.24 1.96
C ASN A 176 15.07 7.92 1.44
N PRO A 177 14.09 7.65 2.32
CA PRO A 177 12.73 7.34 1.91
C PRO A 177 12.12 8.51 1.13
N THR A 178 11.37 8.20 0.09
CA THR A 178 10.62 9.19 -0.69
C THR A 178 9.61 9.93 0.18
N LEU A 179 9.15 11.09 -0.25
CA LEU A 179 8.13 11.87 0.47
C LEU A 179 6.87 11.02 0.74
N TRP A 180 6.50 10.18 -0.22
CA TRP A 180 5.36 9.27 -0.10
C TRP A 180 5.58 8.19 0.96
N GLU A 181 6.76 7.56 1.00
CA GLU A 181 7.11 6.59 2.03
C GLU A 181 7.13 7.22 3.42
N GLN A 182 7.59 8.47 3.52
CA GLN A 182 7.55 9.24 4.77
C GLN A 182 6.11 9.47 5.24
N MET A 183 5.21 9.91 4.35
CA MET A 183 3.79 10.12 4.68
C MET A 183 3.10 8.82 5.08
N ARG A 184 3.40 7.72 4.38
CA ARG A 184 2.91 6.38 4.71
C ARG A 184 3.37 5.94 6.10
N ASN A 185 4.65 6.07 6.39
CA ASN A 185 5.22 5.70 7.69
C ASN A 185 4.58 6.49 8.84
N VAL A 186 4.32 7.78 8.65
CA VAL A 186 3.58 8.62 9.60
C VAL A 186 2.14 8.11 9.77
N GLY A 187 1.46 7.77 8.68
CA GLY A 187 0.09 7.23 8.73
C GLY A 187 0.00 5.92 9.53
N PHE A 188 0.96 5.02 9.36
CA PHE A 188 1.03 3.77 10.14
C PHE A 188 1.33 4.03 11.62
N ALA A 189 2.25 4.95 11.93
CA ALA A 189 2.60 5.31 13.29
C ALA A 189 1.40 5.91 14.05
N VAL A 190 0.70 6.85 13.44
CA VAL A 190 -0.51 7.47 14.00
C VAL A 190 -1.61 6.43 14.25
N ARG A 191 -1.79 5.49 13.31
CA ARG A 191 -2.79 4.43 13.45
C ARG A 191 -2.47 3.48 14.62
N LYS A 192 -1.22 3.02 14.76
CA LYS A 192 -0.82 2.18 15.89
C LYS A 192 -1.01 2.92 17.22
N PHE A 193 -0.64 4.18 17.24
CA PHE A 193 -0.78 5.03 18.41
C PHE A 193 -2.24 5.22 18.82
N SER A 194 -3.14 5.46 17.85
CA SER A 194 -4.59 5.55 18.13
C SER A 194 -5.18 4.21 18.58
N ALA A 195 -4.76 3.09 17.98
CA ALA A 195 -5.22 1.75 18.36
C ALA A 195 -4.75 1.33 19.77
N SER A 196 -3.63 1.90 20.25
CA SER A 196 -3.13 1.70 21.62
C SER A 196 -3.80 2.59 22.67
N GLY A 197 -4.80 3.39 22.32
CA GLY A 197 -5.44 4.34 23.21
C GLY A 197 -4.62 5.62 23.44
N PHE A 198 -3.77 6.00 22.47
CA PHE A 198 -2.91 7.19 22.54
C PHE A 198 -1.89 7.15 23.70
N ASN A 199 -1.37 5.97 24.04
CA ASN A 199 -0.39 5.83 25.12
C ASN A 199 0.94 6.52 24.77
N PRO A 200 1.33 7.60 25.48
CA PRO A 200 2.60 8.27 25.27
C PRO A 200 3.75 7.42 25.82
N THR A 201 4.94 7.65 25.27
CA THR A 201 6.17 7.07 25.84
C THR A 201 6.44 7.66 27.22
N PRO A 202 6.74 6.84 28.24
CA PRO A 202 7.15 7.32 29.57
C PRO A 202 8.34 8.27 29.49
N PRO A 203 8.43 9.29 30.35
CA PRO A 203 9.46 10.34 30.27
C PRO A 203 10.90 9.80 30.30
N GLU A 204 11.18 8.79 31.10
CA GLU A 204 12.51 8.17 31.23
C GLU A 204 12.92 7.52 29.89
N ILE A 205 12.01 6.71 29.31
CA ILE A 205 12.23 6.04 28.03
C ILE A 205 12.31 7.06 26.89
N LEU A 206 11.52 8.13 26.94
CA LEU A 206 11.60 9.22 25.97
C LEU A 206 12.98 9.87 25.98
N THR A 207 13.54 10.16 27.16
CA THR A 207 14.86 10.74 27.33
C THR A 207 15.96 9.82 26.77
N GLU A 208 15.86 8.53 27.05
CA GLU A 208 16.77 7.51 26.49
C GLU A 208 16.69 7.46 24.97
N ARG A 209 15.49 7.37 24.41
CA ARG A 209 15.27 7.36 22.96
C ARG A 209 15.79 8.62 22.28
N GLU A 210 15.61 9.80 22.90
CA GLU A 210 16.14 11.07 22.38
C GLU A 210 17.67 11.06 22.37
N SER A 211 18.33 10.57 23.41
CA SER A 211 19.78 10.44 23.49
C SER A 211 20.31 9.54 22.37
N ILE A 212 19.69 8.35 22.17
CA ILE A 212 20.05 7.40 21.11
C ILE A 212 19.88 8.02 19.72
N CYS A 213 18.79 8.76 19.48
CA CYS A 213 18.56 9.39 18.19
C CYS A 213 19.52 10.55 17.94
N ARG A 214 19.84 11.37 18.94
CA ARG A 214 20.76 12.50 18.81
C ARG A 214 22.20 12.07 18.48
N SER A 215 22.63 10.90 18.97
CA SER A 215 23.93 10.30 18.65
C SER A 215 23.94 9.48 17.35
N CYS A 216 22.80 9.40 16.64
CA CYS A 216 22.65 8.55 15.45
C CYS A 216 23.03 9.31 14.18
N ASP A 217 23.85 8.70 13.33
CA ASP A 217 24.24 9.18 12.00
C ASP A 217 23.05 9.42 11.03
N GLN A 218 21.93 8.76 11.31
CA GLN A 218 20.68 8.91 10.55
C GLN A 218 19.80 10.06 11.04
N TRP A 219 20.22 10.79 12.07
CA TRP A 219 19.45 11.92 12.56
C TRP A 219 19.78 13.21 11.83
N ASP A 220 18.76 13.86 11.30
CA ASP A 220 18.82 15.18 10.68
C ASP A 220 18.16 16.19 11.64
N ALA A 221 18.98 16.89 12.41
CA ALA A 221 18.54 17.82 13.45
C ALA A 221 17.81 19.04 12.90
N ALA A 222 18.23 19.54 11.72
CA ALA A 222 17.68 20.74 11.10
C ALA A 222 16.34 20.52 10.40
N ALA A 223 15.98 19.27 10.12
CA ALA A 223 14.74 18.96 9.43
C ALA A 223 13.50 19.31 10.27
N LEU A 224 12.37 19.55 9.58
CA LEU A 224 11.06 19.78 10.18
C LEU A 224 11.05 20.92 11.22
N ARG A 225 11.61 22.06 10.86
CA ARG A 225 11.73 23.24 11.74
C ARG A 225 12.51 22.95 13.05
N ASN A 226 13.62 22.25 12.93
CA ASN A 226 14.50 21.82 14.03
C ASN A 226 13.86 20.83 15.02
N THR A 227 12.77 20.16 14.67
CA THR A 227 12.21 19.07 15.48
C THR A 227 12.85 17.72 15.21
N GLY A 228 13.71 17.65 14.20
CA GLY A 228 14.48 16.49 13.80
C GLY A 228 13.71 15.47 12.95
N ARG A 229 14.45 14.80 12.06
CA ARG A 229 13.95 13.73 11.21
C ARG A 229 14.95 12.58 11.16
N CYS A 230 14.45 11.36 11.18
CA CYS A 230 15.27 10.18 10.89
C CYS A 230 15.39 9.99 9.36
N LYS A 231 16.60 10.06 8.81
CA LYS A 231 16.86 9.83 7.38
C LYS A 231 16.45 8.42 6.93
N LYS A 232 16.53 7.42 7.83
CA LYS A 232 16.21 6.02 7.50
C LYS A 232 14.73 5.78 7.28
N CYS A 233 13.83 6.34 8.08
CA CYS A 233 12.38 6.14 7.93
C CYS A 233 11.62 7.40 7.47
N GLY A 234 12.30 8.56 7.40
CA GLY A 234 11.69 9.83 7.05
C GLY A 234 10.78 10.42 8.13
N CYS A 235 10.57 9.73 9.25
CA CYS A 235 9.65 10.15 10.30
C CYS A 235 10.19 11.34 11.08
N SER A 236 9.27 12.23 11.54
CA SER A 236 9.58 13.20 12.59
C SER A 236 10.06 12.47 13.84
N THR A 237 11.28 12.74 14.28
CA THR A 237 11.82 12.14 15.51
C THR A 237 11.03 12.63 16.72
N TRP A 238 10.65 13.90 16.75
CA TRP A 238 9.83 14.46 17.81
C TRP A 238 8.51 13.67 18.01
N ALA A 239 7.78 13.39 16.94
CA ALA A 239 6.52 12.68 17.03
C ALA A 239 6.72 11.19 17.33
N LYS A 240 7.67 10.54 16.62
CA LYS A 240 7.88 9.10 16.71
C LYS A 240 8.37 8.67 18.09
N LEU A 241 9.26 9.43 18.71
CA LEU A 241 9.80 9.10 20.03
C LEU A 241 8.73 9.14 21.13
N ARG A 242 7.68 9.94 20.96
CA ARG A 242 6.58 10.11 21.93
C ARG A 242 5.49 9.04 21.80
N MET A 243 5.54 8.20 20.78
CA MET A 243 4.58 7.11 20.59
C MET A 243 5.14 5.82 21.19
N ALA A 244 4.54 5.31 22.26
CA ALA A 244 5.00 4.08 22.94
C ALA A 244 5.06 2.88 21.98
N THR A 245 4.15 2.78 21.02
CA THR A 245 4.04 1.68 20.04
C THR A 245 5.11 1.69 18.96
N GLU A 246 5.90 2.76 18.85
CA GLU A 246 6.93 2.88 17.83
C GLU A 246 8.26 2.26 18.25
N ARG A 247 9.05 1.86 17.24
CA ARG A 247 10.40 1.29 17.39
C ARG A 247 11.38 1.91 16.40
N CYS A 248 12.66 1.81 16.70
CA CYS A 248 13.71 2.25 15.78
C CYS A 248 13.77 1.33 14.55
N PRO A 249 13.83 1.86 13.32
CA PRO A 249 13.97 1.04 12.11
C PRO A 249 15.33 0.34 12.00
N LEU A 250 16.31 0.77 12.83
CA LEU A 250 17.64 0.18 12.93
C LEU A 250 17.81 -0.68 14.20
N GLY A 251 16.71 -0.96 14.93
CA GLY A 251 16.75 -1.77 16.14
C GLY A 251 17.50 -1.12 17.34
N LYS A 252 17.71 0.21 17.32
CA LYS A 252 18.43 0.89 18.40
C LYS A 252 17.59 1.10 19.67
N TRP A 253 16.26 1.06 19.55
CA TRP A 253 15.29 1.07 20.64
C TRP A 253 13.98 0.44 20.20
N GLU A 254 13.23 -0.16 21.14
CA GLU A 254 12.03 -0.95 20.92
C GLU A 254 10.75 -0.19 21.32
N ALA A 255 9.59 -0.77 20.92
CA ALA A 255 8.29 -0.33 21.43
C ALA A 255 8.17 -0.63 22.93
N VAL A 256 7.45 0.22 23.65
CA VAL A 256 7.15 0.00 25.08
C VAL A 256 5.95 -0.92 25.19
N SER A 257 6.02 -1.93 26.04
CA SER A 257 4.88 -2.80 26.34
C SER A 257 3.79 -2.03 27.10
N VAL A 258 2.52 -2.39 26.88
CA VAL A 258 1.37 -1.72 27.52
C VAL A 258 1.38 -1.88 29.05
N GLU A 259 2.13 -2.86 29.56
CA GLU A 259 2.28 -3.10 31.00
C GLU A 259 3.20 -2.08 31.68
N ASP A 260 4.21 -1.59 30.97
CA ASP A 260 5.19 -0.61 31.49
C ASP A 260 4.66 0.84 31.48
N SER A 261 3.52 1.09 30.86
CA SER A 261 2.96 2.46 30.72
C SER A 261 1.93 2.82 31.80
N LYS A 262 1.72 1.95 32.80
CA LYS A 262 0.74 2.16 33.89
C LYS A 262 1.38 2.34 35.28
N GLN A 263 2.69 2.53 35.35
CA GLN A 263 3.39 2.88 36.59
C GLN A 263 3.58 4.38 36.74
#